data_0e9913bd40f2fd00975d135cf288bb1a
#
_entry.id   0e9913bd40f2fd00975d135cf288bb1a
#
_cell.length_a   1.000
_cell.length_b   1.000
_cell.length_c   1.000
_cell.angle_alpha   90.00
_cell.angle_beta   90.00
_cell.angle_gamma   90.00
#
_symmetry.space_group_name_H-M   'P 1'
#
loop_
_entity.id
_entity.type
_entity.pdbx_description
1 polymer ?
#
loop_
_entity_poly.entity_id
_entity_poly.type
_entity_poly.pdbx_seq_one_letter_code
_entity_poly.pdbx_strand_id
1 'polypeptide(L)'
;MNTWQELVTPKTPLAPSFPECAITELAPFGLIRVSGTDSRNFLQGQLTGDINTVTPELAQLSSYCSPKGRMLGSFWIFQRADDLYLQLPTERLEAILKRLRMFVLRSEVTLEDAGGELVCIGLAGDCATSMLPFVPGEGEKSCQTRDGVTIIRLPGDRPRFELIGPAEMLSGLWSLMLPQAQQVGPDFWSLMDIRAGIPNVFEDTVEAFVPQMANMQLIGGVSFTKGCYTGQEVVARMQYLGTLKRRMYRIHLDTDEPPARGAEVFSPSSESGQGAGRIVDAAPSPDGGFEALAVLQISSAEANDLRLGDADGPALEFLRLPYAFPSTED
;
A
#
# COMPACT_ATOMS: atom_id res chain seq x y z
N MET A 1 -8.18 -11.40 30.93
CA MET A 1 -7.29 -10.77 29.92
C MET A 1 -8.17 -9.89 29.08
N ASN A 2 -7.81 -8.63 28.88
CA ASN A 2 -8.54 -7.78 27.92
C ASN A 2 -8.40 -8.38 26.54
N THR A 3 -9.47 -8.34 25.74
CA THR A 3 -9.40 -8.76 24.34
C THR A 3 -8.47 -7.81 23.57
N TRP A 4 -7.91 -8.27 22.43
CA TRP A 4 -7.09 -7.43 21.55
C TRP A 4 -7.78 -6.08 21.24
N GLN A 5 -9.06 -6.12 20.88
CA GLN A 5 -9.85 -4.94 20.54
C GLN A 5 -9.99 -3.94 21.71
N GLU A 6 -10.18 -4.44 22.94
CA GLU A 6 -10.23 -3.58 24.13
C GLU A 6 -8.88 -2.89 24.40
N LEU A 7 -7.77 -3.57 24.05
CA LEU A 7 -6.43 -3.07 24.27
C LEU A 7 -6.07 -1.95 23.28
N VAL A 8 -6.38 -2.14 21.99
CA VAL A 8 -5.99 -1.21 20.91
C VAL A 8 -7.00 -0.08 20.69
N THR A 9 -8.24 -0.21 21.22
CA THR A 9 -9.24 0.86 21.13
C THR A 9 -8.76 2.09 21.91
N PRO A 10 -8.64 3.26 21.27
CA PRO A 10 -8.23 4.48 21.96
C PRO A 10 -9.22 4.86 23.07
N LYS A 11 -8.71 5.18 24.25
CA LYS A 11 -9.53 5.64 25.40
C LYS A 11 -9.97 7.10 25.26
N THR A 12 -9.31 7.84 24.40
CA THR A 12 -9.60 9.26 24.09
C THR A 12 -9.58 9.45 22.57
N PRO A 13 -10.33 10.41 22.02
CA PRO A 13 -10.24 10.74 20.60
C PRO A 13 -8.79 11.03 20.20
N LEU A 14 -8.35 10.44 19.10
CA LEU A 14 -7.02 10.66 18.57
C LEU A 14 -7.00 12.03 17.88
N ALA A 15 -6.11 12.92 18.33
CA ALA A 15 -5.91 14.19 17.66
C ALA A 15 -5.09 13.98 16.37
N PRO A 16 -5.34 14.72 15.29
CA PRO A 16 -4.44 14.78 14.16
C PRO A 16 -3.09 15.34 14.65
N SER A 17 -2.08 14.49 14.69
CA SER A 17 -0.74 14.86 15.12
C SER A 17 0.28 14.03 14.35
N PHE A 18 1.47 14.57 14.21
CA PHE A 18 2.62 13.87 13.65
C PHE A 18 3.67 13.67 14.76
N PRO A 19 3.47 12.68 15.63
CA PRO A 19 4.29 12.50 16.80
C PRO A 19 5.71 12.04 16.44
N GLU A 20 6.63 12.26 17.36
CA GLU A 20 7.99 11.74 17.26
C GLU A 20 8.00 10.21 17.19
N CYS A 21 7.09 9.58 17.92
CA CYS A 21 6.84 8.13 17.96
C CYS A 21 5.36 7.85 17.88
N ALA A 22 4.95 7.06 16.92
CA ALA A 22 3.57 6.65 16.69
C ALA A 22 3.40 5.14 16.76
N ILE A 23 2.30 4.69 17.36
CA ILE A 23 1.84 3.30 17.32
C ILE A 23 0.36 3.26 16.90
N THR A 24 0.01 2.34 16.03
CA THR A 24 -1.37 2.16 15.57
C THR A 24 -1.69 0.70 15.30
N GLU A 25 -2.96 0.31 15.49
CA GLU A 25 -3.47 -0.94 14.95
C GLU A 25 -3.73 -0.78 13.44
N LEU A 26 -3.34 -1.77 12.66
CA LEU A 26 -3.52 -1.78 11.21
C LEU A 26 -4.77 -2.57 10.79
N ALA A 27 -5.88 -2.40 11.51
CA ALA A 27 -7.17 -3.02 11.21
C ALA A 27 -7.70 -2.78 9.77
N PRO A 28 -7.38 -1.63 9.09
CA PRO A 28 -7.76 -1.45 7.69
C PRO A 28 -7.09 -2.42 6.72
N PHE A 29 -6.08 -3.18 7.16
CA PHE A 29 -5.39 -4.18 6.34
C PHE A 29 -5.68 -5.59 6.84
N GLY A 30 -5.99 -6.48 5.89
CA GLY A 30 -6.18 -7.91 6.11
C GLY A 30 -5.04 -8.72 5.51
N LEU A 31 -5.00 -10.00 5.87
CA LEU A 31 -3.94 -10.94 5.47
C LEU A 31 -4.55 -12.16 4.79
N ILE A 32 -4.08 -12.49 3.59
CA ILE A 32 -4.35 -13.77 2.93
C ILE A 32 -3.12 -14.67 3.13
N ARG A 33 -3.28 -15.82 3.80
CA ARG A 33 -2.29 -16.88 3.85
C ARG A 33 -2.35 -17.72 2.58
N VAL A 34 -1.20 -18.00 1.97
CA VAL A 34 -1.05 -18.84 0.79
C VAL A 34 -0.06 -19.93 1.12
N SER A 35 -0.56 -21.14 1.31
CA SER A 35 0.20 -22.34 1.70
C SER A 35 0.15 -23.41 0.62
N GLY A 36 1.00 -24.44 0.75
CA GLY A 36 1.10 -25.56 -0.18
C GLY A 36 2.34 -25.50 -1.07
N THR A 37 2.71 -26.65 -1.62
CA THR A 37 3.97 -26.83 -2.36
C THR A 37 4.06 -26.00 -3.63
N ASP A 38 2.91 -25.65 -4.23
CA ASP A 38 2.83 -24.85 -5.45
C ASP A 38 2.59 -23.35 -5.19
N SER A 39 2.55 -22.90 -3.93
CA SER A 39 2.18 -21.52 -3.55
C SER A 39 2.99 -20.45 -4.30
N ARG A 40 4.31 -20.61 -4.41
CA ARG A 40 5.20 -19.69 -5.14
C ARG A 40 4.91 -19.67 -6.63
N ASN A 41 4.82 -20.83 -7.26
CA ASN A 41 4.55 -20.94 -8.70
C ASN A 41 3.17 -20.40 -9.05
N PHE A 42 2.17 -20.65 -8.20
CA PHE A 42 0.84 -20.12 -8.35
C PHE A 42 0.84 -18.59 -8.32
N LEU A 43 1.39 -17.98 -7.27
CA LEU A 43 1.46 -16.52 -7.16
C LEU A 43 2.35 -15.90 -8.24
N GLN A 44 3.39 -16.60 -8.68
CA GLN A 44 4.22 -16.17 -9.81
C GLN A 44 3.41 -15.98 -11.09
N GLY A 45 2.40 -16.81 -11.33
CA GLY A 45 1.49 -16.69 -12.47
C GLY A 45 0.34 -15.69 -12.29
N GLN A 46 0.14 -15.14 -11.09
CA GLN A 46 -0.96 -14.24 -10.79
C GLN A 46 -0.52 -12.78 -10.62
N LEU A 47 0.62 -12.52 -9.99
CA LEU A 47 1.03 -11.21 -9.51
C LEU A 47 2.11 -10.57 -10.39
N THR A 48 2.24 -9.25 -10.35
CA THR A 48 3.18 -8.48 -11.19
C THR A 48 4.62 -8.54 -10.71
N GLY A 49 4.85 -8.71 -9.41
CA GLY A 49 6.19 -8.85 -8.81
C GLY A 49 6.77 -10.24 -8.99
N ASP A 50 8.08 -10.38 -8.90
CA ASP A 50 8.74 -11.69 -8.94
C ASP A 50 8.73 -12.33 -7.56
N ILE A 51 7.82 -13.28 -7.33
CA ILE A 51 7.64 -13.96 -6.04
C ILE A 51 8.89 -14.72 -5.58
N ASN A 52 9.79 -15.06 -6.50
CA ASN A 52 11.04 -15.74 -6.14
C ASN A 52 12.02 -14.84 -5.37
N THR A 53 11.81 -13.52 -5.40
CA THR A 53 12.60 -12.57 -4.60
C THR A 53 12.10 -12.42 -3.17
N VAL A 54 10.89 -12.92 -2.85
CA VAL A 54 10.38 -12.94 -1.48
C VAL A 54 11.10 -14.04 -0.70
N THR A 55 11.76 -13.65 0.39
CA THR A 55 12.47 -14.56 1.29
C THR A 55 12.04 -14.30 2.74
N PRO A 56 12.48 -15.13 3.71
CA PRO A 56 12.24 -14.81 5.13
C PRO A 56 12.82 -13.46 5.57
N GLU A 57 13.80 -12.92 4.81
CA GLU A 57 14.49 -11.66 5.10
C GLU A 57 14.05 -10.48 4.23
N LEU A 58 13.24 -10.73 3.19
CA LEU A 58 12.86 -9.69 2.22
C LEU A 58 11.39 -9.80 1.83
N ALA A 59 10.62 -8.77 2.16
CA ALA A 59 9.25 -8.56 1.68
C ALA A 59 9.24 -7.85 0.33
N GLN A 60 8.11 -7.90 -0.38
CA GLN A 60 7.95 -7.31 -1.71
C GLN A 60 6.61 -6.61 -1.86
N LEU A 61 6.58 -5.49 -2.58
CA LEU A 61 5.35 -4.94 -3.15
C LEU A 61 4.98 -5.67 -4.44
N SER A 62 3.70 -5.84 -4.67
CA SER A 62 3.18 -6.39 -5.92
C SER A 62 1.77 -5.93 -6.18
N SER A 63 1.26 -6.17 -7.39
CA SER A 63 -0.15 -5.98 -7.71
C SER A 63 -0.74 -7.20 -8.42
N TYR A 64 -2.07 -7.34 -8.33
CA TYR A 64 -2.86 -8.30 -9.06
C TYR A 64 -3.66 -7.57 -10.12
N CYS A 65 -3.57 -8.01 -11.37
CA CYS A 65 -4.20 -7.35 -12.51
C CYS A 65 -5.32 -8.19 -13.12
N SER A 66 -6.30 -7.49 -13.71
CA SER A 66 -7.22 -8.09 -14.65
C SER A 66 -6.53 -8.41 -15.99
N PRO A 67 -7.15 -9.22 -16.88
CA PRO A 67 -6.62 -9.48 -18.22
C PRO A 67 -6.36 -8.20 -19.04
N LYS A 68 -7.03 -7.11 -18.69
CA LYS A 68 -6.82 -5.77 -19.28
C LYS A 68 -5.63 -5.00 -18.68
N GLY A 69 -4.83 -5.64 -17.82
CA GLY A 69 -3.68 -5.02 -17.15
C GLY A 69 -4.04 -3.99 -16.09
N ARG A 70 -5.31 -3.94 -15.64
CA ARG A 70 -5.74 -2.99 -14.61
C ARG A 70 -5.66 -3.61 -13.22
N MET A 71 -5.22 -2.84 -12.24
CA MET A 71 -5.02 -3.30 -10.87
C MET A 71 -6.35 -3.65 -10.21
N LEU A 72 -6.44 -4.86 -9.66
CA LEU A 72 -7.53 -5.38 -8.83
C LEU A 72 -7.19 -5.30 -7.34
N GLY A 73 -5.90 -5.31 -7.02
CA GLY A 73 -5.34 -5.21 -5.69
C GLY A 73 -3.85 -4.91 -5.71
N SER A 74 -3.36 -4.36 -4.62
CA SER A 74 -1.93 -4.17 -4.32
C SER A 74 -1.62 -4.86 -2.99
N PHE A 75 -0.39 -5.37 -2.84
CA PHE A 75 -0.01 -6.20 -1.71
C PHE A 75 1.38 -5.89 -1.21
N TRP A 76 1.55 -5.93 0.11
CA TRP A 76 2.80 -6.37 0.70
C TRP A 76 2.81 -7.89 0.76
N ILE A 77 3.89 -8.50 0.28
CA ILE A 77 4.09 -9.96 0.26
C ILE A 77 5.29 -10.28 1.12
N PHE A 78 5.12 -11.18 2.06
CA PHE A 78 6.19 -11.65 2.94
C PHE A 78 6.07 -13.15 3.19
N GLN A 79 7.17 -13.76 3.61
CA GLN A 79 7.22 -15.17 3.99
C GLN A 79 7.25 -15.29 5.51
N ARG A 80 6.45 -16.22 6.03
CA ARG A 80 6.44 -16.61 7.42
C ARG A 80 6.42 -18.14 7.50
N ALA A 81 7.46 -18.73 8.05
CA ALA A 81 7.74 -20.17 7.90
C ALA A 81 7.75 -20.58 6.41
N ASP A 82 6.96 -21.57 6.03
CA ASP A 82 6.86 -22.06 4.65
C ASP A 82 5.76 -21.36 3.84
N ASP A 83 4.93 -20.54 4.49
CA ASP A 83 3.78 -19.89 3.87
C ASP A 83 4.10 -18.47 3.39
N LEU A 84 3.41 -18.04 2.33
CA LEU A 84 3.40 -16.66 1.87
C LEU A 84 2.15 -15.94 2.36
N TYR A 85 2.30 -14.69 2.69
CA TYR A 85 1.21 -13.82 3.13
C TYR A 85 1.08 -12.62 2.21
N LEU A 86 -0.17 -12.30 1.84
CA LEU A 86 -0.52 -11.11 1.07
C LEU A 86 -1.28 -10.16 2.00
N GLN A 87 -0.72 -9.00 2.29
CA GLN A 87 -1.41 -7.95 3.03
C GLN A 87 -2.02 -6.96 2.04
N LEU A 88 -3.28 -6.60 2.27
CA LEU A 88 -4.07 -5.73 1.40
C LEU A 88 -5.16 -5.00 2.20
N PRO A 89 -5.78 -3.94 1.65
CA PRO A 89 -6.95 -3.34 2.27
C PRO A 89 -8.04 -4.37 2.57
N THR A 90 -8.55 -4.39 3.81
CA THR A 90 -9.52 -5.40 4.31
C THR A 90 -10.76 -5.45 3.45
N GLU A 91 -11.24 -4.30 2.95
CA GLU A 91 -12.41 -4.22 2.06
C GLU A 91 -12.22 -4.97 0.72
N ARG A 92 -10.96 -5.25 0.32
CA ARG A 92 -10.62 -6.00 -0.90
C ARG A 92 -10.38 -7.48 -0.67
N LEU A 93 -10.21 -7.90 0.60
CA LEU A 93 -9.74 -9.24 0.96
C LEU A 93 -10.65 -10.32 0.39
N GLU A 94 -11.95 -10.27 0.67
CA GLU A 94 -12.90 -11.31 0.23
C GLU A 94 -12.94 -11.44 -1.30
N ALA A 95 -13.02 -10.31 -2.01
CA ALA A 95 -13.07 -10.29 -3.47
C ALA A 95 -11.80 -10.87 -4.10
N ILE A 96 -10.63 -10.51 -3.58
CA ILE A 96 -9.34 -11.02 -4.05
C ILE A 96 -9.18 -12.50 -3.70
N LEU A 97 -9.49 -12.90 -2.48
CA LEU A 97 -9.43 -14.30 -2.03
C LEU A 97 -10.31 -15.20 -2.89
N LYS A 98 -11.57 -14.80 -3.10
CA LYS A 98 -12.50 -15.52 -3.98
C LYS A 98 -11.97 -15.64 -5.40
N ARG A 99 -11.41 -14.56 -5.94
CA ARG A 99 -10.88 -14.54 -7.31
C ARG A 99 -9.64 -15.41 -7.45
N LEU A 100 -8.67 -15.33 -6.54
CA LEU A 100 -7.48 -16.18 -6.59
C LEU A 100 -7.83 -17.66 -6.49
N ARG A 101 -8.78 -18.04 -5.62
CA ARG A 101 -9.26 -19.43 -5.49
C ARG A 101 -9.78 -20.02 -6.80
N MET A 102 -10.38 -19.22 -7.68
CA MET A 102 -10.87 -19.70 -8.99
C MET A 102 -9.74 -20.17 -9.92
N PHE A 103 -8.50 -19.75 -9.69
CA PHE A 103 -7.35 -20.10 -10.53
C PHE A 103 -6.45 -21.19 -9.91
N VAL A 104 -6.75 -21.67 -8.71
CA VAL A 104 -5.96 -22.74 -8.06
C VAL A 104 -6.00 -24.04 -8.88
N LEU A 105 -7.15 -24.38 -9.46
CA LEU A 105 -7.36 -25.54 -10.33
C LEU A 105 -6.79 -26.85 -9.77
N ARG A 106 -5.60 -27.29 -10.27
CA ARG A 106 -4.91 -28.52 -9.89
C ARG A 106 -3.66 -28.29 -9.05
N SER A 107 -3.35 -27.03 -8.75
CA SER A 107 -2.18 -26.69 -7.93
C SER A 107 -2.40 -27.07 -6.46
N GLU A 108 -1.37 -27.56 -5.81
CA GLU A 108 -1.38 -27.83 -4.37
C GLU A 108 -1.21 -26.50 -3.60
N VAL A 109 -2.29 -25.71 -3.58
CA VAL A 109 -2.34 -24.37 -2.96
C VAL A 109 -3.63 -24.22 -2.16
N THR A 110 -3.49 -23.72 -0.95
CA THR A 110 -4.59 -23.29 -0.09
C THR A 110 -4.48 -21.78 0.16
N LEU A 111 -5.61 -21.07 0.00
CA LEU A 111 -5.71 -19.62 0.28
C LEU A 111 -6.76 -19.42 1.37
N GLU A 112 -6.36 -18.74 2.45
CA GLU A 112 -7.22 -18.52 3.63
C GLU A 112 -7.09 -17.07 4.12
N ASP A 113 -8.16 -16.56 4.70
CA ASP A 113 -8.12 -15.33 5.48
C ASP A 113 -7.41 -15.63 6.82
N ALA A 114 -6.30 -14.95 7.08
CA ALA A 114 -5.51 -15.11 8.29
C ALA A 114 -5.86 -14.08 9.39
N GLY A 115 -6.85 -13.22 9.18
CA GLY A 115 -7.25 -12.18 10.15
C GLY A 115 -7.79 -12.72 11.49
N GLY A 116 -8.22 -14.00 11.52
CA GLY A 116 -8.57 -14.70 12.77
C GLY A 116 -7.38 -15.18 13.60
N GLU A 117 -6.18 -15.27 12.99
CA GLU A 117 -4.96 -15.82 13.62
C GLU A 117 -3.92 -14.72 13.89
N LEU A 118 -3.84 -13.74 13.02
CA LEU A 118 -2.81 -12.69 13.03
C LEU A 118 -3.43 -11.29 13.07
N VAL A 119 -2.79 -10.42 13.83
CA VAL A 119 -3.08 -8.98 13.87
C VAL A 119 -1.84 -8.20 13.48
N CYS A 120 -2.01 -6.92 13.11
CA CYS A 120 -0.94 -6.06 12.64
C CYS A 120 -0.86 -4.78 13.47
N ILE A 121 0.37 -4.38 13.84
CA ILE A 121 0.70 -3.10 14.48
C ILE A 121 1.60 -2.31 13.54
N GLY A 122 1.32 -1.03 13.35
CA GLY A 122 2.22 -0.06 12.76
C GLY A 122 2.98 0.70 13.85
N LEU A 123 4.30 0.79 13.70
CA LEU A 123 5.20 1.56 14.57
C LEU A 123 6.02 2.50 13.68
N ALA A 124 6.00 3.80 13.96
CA ALA A 124 6.70 4.78 13.13
C ALA A 124 7.33 5.91 13.96
N GLY A 125 8.38 6.51 13.43
CA GLY A 125 9.08 7.64 14.02
C GLY A 125 10.53 7.33 14.41
N ASP A 126 11.25 8.33 14.87
CA ASP A 126 12.70 8.23 15.11
C ASP A 126 13.06 7.25 16.22
N CYS A 127 12.16 7.07 17.20
CA CYS A 127 12.30 6.08 18.26
C CYS A 127 11.90 4.65 17.85
N ALA A 128 11.21 4.46 16.72
CA ALA A 128 10.61 3.19 16.36
C ALA A 128 11.62 2.03 16.38
N THR A 129 12.82 2.24 15.83
CA THR A 129 13.84 1.20 15.79
C THR A 129 14.27 0.73 17.19
N SER A 130 14.36 1.64 18.16
CA SER A 130 14.78 1.30 19.55
C SER A 130 13.70 0.57 20.34
N MET A 131 12.46 0.65 19.91
CA MET A 131 11.31 0.01 20.57
C MET A 131 11.05 -1.43 20.08
N LEU A 132 11.68 -1.83 18.95
CA LEU A 132 11.49 -3.17 18.40
C LEU A 132 12.11 -4.25 19.29
N PRO A 133 11.49 -5.43 19.44
CA PRO A 133 12.10 -6.57 20.11
C PRO A 133 13.33 -7.11 19.36
N PHE A 134 13.40 -6.88 18.05
CA PHE A 134 14.55 -7.15 17.16
C PHE A 134 14.42 -6.32 15.89
N VAL A 135 15.53 -6.03 15.22
CA VAL A 135 15.55 -5.25 13.97
C VAL A 135 15.66 -6.21 12.79
N PRO A 136 14.76 -6.14 11.79
CA PRO A 136 14.73 -7.11 10.68
C PRO A 136 15.86 -6.91 9.65
N GLY A 137 16.64 -5.85 9.75
CA GLY A 137 17.71 -5.49 8.83
C GLY A 137 17.74 -3.98 8.58
N GLU A 138 18.73 -3.50 7.83
CA GLU A 138 18.91 -2.06 7.57
C GLU A 138 18.20 -1.58 6.30
N GLY A 139 18.03 -2.46 5.30
CA GLY A 139 17.41 -2.12 4.02
C GLY A 139 15.88 -1.98 4.11
N GLU A 140 15.32 -1.12 3.27
CA GLU A 140 13.88 -1.11 3.04
C GLU A 140 13.38 -2.48 2.58
N LYS A 141 12.16 -2.85 3.00
CA LYS A 141 11.53 -4.15 2.77
C LYS A 141 12.19 -5.32 3.50
N SER A 142 13.23 -5.06 4.34
CA SER A 142 13.78 -6.10 5.20
C SER A 142 12.69 -6.69 6.09
N CYS A 143 12.69 -8.01 6.19
CA CYS A 143 11.69 -8.79 6.90
C CYS A 143 12.37 -9.80 7.81
N GLN A 144 11.82 -10.07 8.97
CA GLN A 144 12.30 -11.17 9.82
C GLN A 144 11.19 -11.66 10.73
N THR A 145 11.16 -12.97 10.94
CA THR A 145 10.25 -13.61 11.91
C THR A 145 11.07 -14.22 13.04
N ARG A 146 10.76 -13.84 14.28
CA ARG A 146 11.30 -14.45 15.51
C ARG A 146 10.18 -14.62 16.52
N ASP A 147 10.21 -15.72 17.25
CA ASP A 147 9.28 -16.01 18.36
C ASP A 147 7.81 -15.72 17.99
N GLY A 148 7.41 -16.08 16.77
CA GLY A 148 6.05 -15.89 16.29
C GLY A 148 5.68 -14.44 15.89
N VAL A 149 6.58 -13.47 15.91
CA VAL A 149 6.36 -12.11 15.41
C VAL A 149 7.18 -11.89 14.14
N THR A 150 6.53 -11.42 13.10
CA THR A 150 7.16 -10.96 11.86
C THR A 150 7.27 -9.44 11.93
N ILE A 151 8.45 -8.89 11.67
CA ILE A 151 8.67 -7.45 11.54
C ILE A 151 9.11 -7.15 10.13
N ILE A 152 8.48 -6.15 9.49
CA ILE A 152 8.80 -5.67 8.16
C ILE A 152 9.18 -4.19 8.29
N ARG A 153 10.35 -3.82 7.76
CA ARG A 153 10.73 -2.42 7.59
C ARG A 153 10.11 -1.88 6.30
N LEU A 154 9.30 -0.86 6.41
CA LEU A 154 8.65 -0.24 5.25
C LEU A 154 9.41 1.01 4.76
N PRO A 155 9.30 1.33 3.45
CA PRO A 155 9.82 2.59 2.91
C PRO A 155 9.16 3.81 3.55
N GLY A 156 9.91 4.89 3.73
CA GLY A 156 9.39 6.15 4.27
C GLY A 156 10.50 7.13 4.57
N ASP A 157 10.13 8.38 4.78
CA ASP A 157 11.01 9.46 5.19
C ASP A 157 11.48 9.34 6.65
N ARG A 158 10.76 8.54 7.46
CA ARG A 158 11.08 8.20 8.84
C ARG A 158 11.07 6.68 9.03
N PRO A 159 11.82 6.12 10.00
CA PRO A 159 11.74 4.70 10.30
C PRO A 159 10.30 4.26 10.58
N ARG A 160 9.81 3.25 9.85
CA ARG A 160 8.50 2.66 10.10
C ARG A 160 8.52 1.16 9.89
N PHE A 161 7.77 0.47 10.72
CA PHE A 161 7.75 -0.98 10.79
C PHE A 161 6.32 -1.49 10.95
N GLU A 162 6.06 -2.63 10.34
CA GLU A 162 4.89 -3.45 10.67
C GLU A 162 5.31 -4.63 11.51
N LEU A 163 4.55 -4.89 12.58
CA LEU A 163 4.69 -6.05 13.43
C LEU A 163 3.44 -6.92 13.23
N ILE A 164 3.63 -8.16 12.82
CA ILE A 164 2.56 -9.09 12.48
C ILE A 164 2.71 -10.35 13.31
N GLY A 165 1.67 -10.74 14.03
CA GLY A 165 1.72 -11.90 14.90
C GLY A 165 0.38 -12.23 15.55
N PRO A 166 0.31 -13.32 16.34
CA PRO A 166 -0.87 -13.64 17.14
C PRO A 166 -1.21 -12.50 18.11
N ALA A 167 -2.49 -12.22 18.28
CA ALA A 167 -2.96 -11.14 19.16
C ALA A 167 -2.41 -11.24 20.59
N GLU A 168 -2.24 -12.46 21.11
CA GLU A 168 -1.68 -12.70 22.45
C GLU A 168 -0.24 -12.15 22.55
N MET A 169 0.58 -12.40 21.54
CA MET A 169 1.98 -11.94 21.50
C MET A 169 2.07 -10.43 21.32
N LEU A 170 1.30 -9.89 20.35
CA LEU A 170 1.31 -8.46 20.06
C LEU A 170 0.70 -7.63 21.18
N SER A 171 -0.21 -8.18 22.01
CA SER A 171 -0.73 -7.50 23.19
C SER A 171 0.35 -7.16 24.21
N GLY A 172 1.32 -8.07 24.41
CA GLY A 172 2.50 -7.82 25.25
C GLY A 172 3.37 -6.69 24.71
N LEU A 173 3.70 -6.75 23.41
CA LEU A 173 4.50 -5.72 22.72
C LEU A 173 3.78 -4.36 22.73
N TRP A 174 2.50 -4.32 22.41
CA TRP A 174 1.70 -3.11 22.47
C TRP A 174 1.77 -2.43 23.84
N SER A 175 1.58 -3.21 24.91
CA SER A 175 1.61 -2.69 26.28
C SER A 175 2.98 -2.13 26.70
N LEU A 176 4.07 -2.69 26.14
CA LEU A 176 5.44 -2.21 26.36
C LEU A 176 5.75 -0.94 25.55
N MET A 177 5.20 -0.82 24.34
CA MET A 177 5.45 0.30 23.43
C MET A 177 4.58 1.53 23.72
N LEU A 178 3.33 1.32 24.12
CA LEU A 178 2.35 2.39 24.32
C LEU A 178 2.81 3.52 25.27
N PRO A 179 3.55 3.28 26.37
CA PRO A 179 4.04 4.36 27.22
C PRO A 179 5.09 5.26 26.56
N GLN A 180 5.70 4.81 25.46
CA GLN A 180 6.80 5.48 24.76
C GLN A 180 6.40 6.02 23.38
N ALA A 181 5.20 5.62 22.88
CA ALA A 181 4.68 6.02 21.59
C ALA A 181 3.28 6.62 21.73
N GLN A 182 2.97 7.64 20.96
CA GLN A 182 1.61 8.14 20.89
C GLN A 182 0.76 7.19 20.07
N GLN A 183 -0.38 6.77 20.63
CA GLN A 183 -1.36 6.05 19.85
C GLN A 183 -2.00 6.99 18.83
N VAL A 184 -2.03 6.54 17.56
CA VAL A 184 -2.61 7.30 16.44
C VAL A 184 -3.64 6.44 15.70
N GLY A 185 -4.51 7.10 14.93
CA GLY A 185 -5.50 6.43 14.09
C GLY A 185 -4.93 5.87 12.80
N PRO A 186 -5.72 5.06 12.07
CA PRO A 186 -5.29 4.46 10.80
C PRO A 186 -4.97 5.52 9.72
N ASP A 187 -5.57 6.71 9.77
CA ASP A 187 -5.29 7.80 8.83
C ASP A 187 -3.82 8.23 8.87
N PHE A 188 -3.18 8.15 10.05
CA PHE A 188 -1.75 8.39 10.16
C PHE A 188 -0.94 7.40 9.30
N TRP A 189 -1.35 6.11 9.27
CA TRP A 189 -0.66 5.12 8.45
C TRP A 189 -0.89 5.35 6.96
N SER A 190 -2.12 5.70 6.58
CA SER A 190 -2.42 6.13 5.20
C SER A 190 -1.57 7.33 4.80
N LEU A 191 -1.40 8.32 5.67
CA LEU A 191 -0.52 9.46 5.42
C LEU A 191 0.94 9.03 5.19
N MET A 192 1.43 8.05 5.96
CA MET A 192 2.77 7.51 5.77
C MET A 192 2.94 6.78 4.43
N ASP A 193 1.92 6.03 3.98
CA ASP A 193 1.92 5.40 2.65
C ASP A 193 1.85 6.45 1.53
N ILE A 194 1.03 7.48 1.69
CA ILE A 194 0.94 8.61 0.76
C ILE A 194 2.30 9.29 0.62
N ARG A 195 2.98 9.58 1.73
CA ARG A 195 4.31 10.20 1.76
C ARG A 195 5.39 9.32 1.16
N ALA A 196 5.28 8.01 1.34
CA ALA A 196 6.17 7.04 0.71
C ALA A 196 5.83 6.77 -0.77
N GLY A 197 4.74 7.32 -1.29
CA GLY A 197 4.29 7.10 -2.67
C GLY A 197 3.86 5.65 -2.94
N ILE A 198 3.31 4.97 -1.93
CA ILE A 198 2.84 3.58 -2.01
C ILE A 198 1.34 3.58 -2.26
N PRO A 199 0.86 3.16 -3.45
CA PRO A 199 -0.56 3.10 -3.74
C PRO A 199 -1.20 1.85 -3.15
N ASN A 200 -2.35 2.02 -2.51
CA ASN A 200 -3.25 0.93 -2.17
C ASN A 200 -4.45 0.92 -3.14
N VAL A 201 -4.93 -0.27 -3.51
CA VAL A 201 -6.14 -0.43 -4.32
C VAL A 201 -7.32 -0.67 -3.39
N PHE A 202 -8.19 0.31 -3.32
CA PHE A 202 -9.43 0.27 -2.55
C PHE A 202 -10.62 -0.06 -3.46
N GLU A 203 -11.82 -0.28 -2.90
CA GLU A 203 -13.01 -0.64 -3.69
C GLU A 203 -13.30 0.40 -4.78
N ASP A 204 -13.22 1.69 -4.43
CA ASP A 204 -13.51 2.82 -5.35
C ASP A 204 -12.46 3.00 -6.46
N THR A 205 -11.30 2.35 -6.34
CA THR A 205 -10.18 2.46 -7.29
C THR A 205 -9.87 1.15 -8.03
N VAL A 206 -10.71 0.12 -7.87
CA VAL A 206 -10.58 -1.14 -8.60
C VAL A 206 -10.65 -0.91 -10.10
N GLU A 207 -9.70 -1.49 -10.84
CA GLU A 207 -9.56 -1.34 -12.30
C GLU A 207 -9.41 0.11 -12.80
N ALA A 208 -9.20 1.09 -11.90
CA ALA A 208 -9.00 2.48 -12.31
C ALA A 208 -7.64 2.68 -13.01
N PHE A 209 -6.60 1.95 -12.60
CA PHE A 209 -5.23 2.20 -13.03
C PHE A 209 -4.52 0.94 -13.51
N VAL A 210 -3.59 1.09 -14.46
CA VAL A 210 -2.55 0.08 -14.73
C VAL A 210 -1.38 0.32 -13.76
N PRO A 211 -0.52 -0.69 -13.47
CA PRO A 211 0.55 -0.54 -12.48
C PRO A 211 1.48 0.65 -12.71
N GLN A 212 1.79 0.98 -13.98
CA GLN A 212 2.66 2.12 -14.29
C GLN A 212 2.01 3.48 -14.00
N MET A 213 0.69 3.58 -14.12
CA MET A 213 -0.01 4.82 -13.72
C MET A 213 0.10 5.06 -12.23
N ALA A 214 0.15 4.00 -11.43
CA ALA A 214 0.32 4.05 -9.98
C ALA A 214 1.80 3.95 -9.54
N ASN A 215 2.74 4.17 -10.45
CA ASN A 215 4.20 4.15 -10.21
C ASN A 215 4.74 2.82 -9.63
N MET A 216 4.00 1.72 -9.72
CA MET A 216 4.40 0.43 -9.13
C MET A 216 5.76 -0.07 -9.63
N GLN A 217 6.15 0.24 -10.89
CA GLN A 217 7.46 -0.11 -11.43
C GLN A 217 8.61 0.66 -10.76
N LEU A 218 8.35 1.88 -10.27
CA LEU A 218 9.37 2.72 -9.62
C LEU A 218 9.67 2.28 -8.19
N ILE A 219 8.71 1.60 -7.54
CA ILE A 219 8.82 1.11 -6.16
C ILE A 219 9.05 -0.41 -6.08
N GLY A 220 9.35 -1.05 -7.23
CA GLY A 220 9.65 -2.48 -7.31
C GLY A 220 8.42 -3.40 -7.19
N GLY A 221 7.23 -2.88 -7.48
CA GLY A 221 5.97 -3.65 -7.48
C GLY A 221 5.69 -4.38 -8.80
N VAL A 222 6.53 -4.21 -9.83
CA VAL A 222 6.42 -4.89 -11.13
C VAL A 222 7.77 -5.44 -11.54
N SER A 223 7.82 -6.69 -11.97
CA SER A 223 8.96 -7.29 -12.63
C SER A 223 8.69 -7.42 -14.12
N PHE A 224 9.63 -6.96 -14.95
CA PHE A 224 9.59 -7.11 -16.42
C PHE A 224 10.43 -8.27 -16.93
N THR A 225 11.14 -8.97 -16.03
CA THR A 225 12.05 -10.08 -16.35
C THR A 225 11.53 -11.44 -15.91
N LYS A 226 10.46 -11.48 -15.11
CA LYS A 226 9.81 -12.71 -14.67
C LYS A 226 8.98 -13.38 -15.79
N GLY A 227 8.51 -14.61 -15.52
CA GLY A 227 7.57 -15.33 -16.40
C GLY A 227 6.19 -14.67 -16.51
N CYS A 228 5.30 -15.29 -17.28
CA CYS A 228 3.98 -14.75 -17.59
C CYS A 228 3.06 -14.65 -16.37
N TYR A 229 2.22 -13.62 -16.37
CA TYR A 229 1.15 -13.43 -15.38
C TYR A 229 -0.07 -12.76 -16.04
N THR A 230 -1.22 -12.78 -15.37
CA THR A 230 -2.46 -12.21 -15.88
C THR A 230 -2.33 -10.70 -16.14
N GLY A 231 -2.62 -10.25 -17.36
CA GLY A 231 -2.56 -8.83 -17.77
C GLY A 231 -1.17 -8.34 -18.18
N GLN A 232 -0.14 -9.21 -18.18
CA GLN A 232 1.24 -8.86 -18.51
C GLN A 232 1.39 -8.21 -19.89
N GLU A 233 0.63 -8.66 -20.90
CA GLU A 233 0.73 -8.11 -22.26
C GLU A 233 0.51 -6.60 -22.27
N VAL A 234 -0.53 -6.11 -21.58
CA VAL A 234 -0.85 -4.67 -21.50
C VAL A 234 0.22 -3.94 -20.70
N VAL A 235 0.65 -4.51 -19.58
CA VAL A 235 1.68 -3.93 -18.69
C VAL A 235 3.02 -3.84 -19.41
N ALA A 236 3.46 -4.92 -20.07
CA ALA A 236 4.72 -4.93 -20.84
C ALA A 236 4.65 -4.01 -22.07
N ARG A 237 3.52 -4.01 -22.80
CA ARG A 237 3.33 -3.11 -23.94
C ARG A 237 3.42 -1.64 -23.51
N MET A 238 2.86 -1.27 -22.35
CA MET A 238 2.98 0.09 -21.83
C MET A 238 4.44 0.45 -21.53
N GLN A 239 5.23 -0.50 -21.02
CA GLN A 239 6.65 -0.28 -20.69
C GLN A 239 7.54 -0.09 -21.91
N TYR A 240 7.35 -0.91 -22.95
CA TYR A 240 8.30 -0.98 -24.07
C TYR A 240 7.84 -0.26 -25.34
N LEU A 241 6.53 -0.09 -25.53
CA LEU A 241 5.95 0.43 -26.77
C LEU A 241 4.98 1.59 -26.54
N GLY A 242 4.59 1.85 -25.28
CA GLY A 242 3.59 2.85 -24.94
C GLY A 242 4.22 4.14 -24.42
N THR A 243 3.48 5.24 -24.59
CA THR A 243 3.77 6.50 -23.88
C THR A 243 2.83 6.61 -22.69
N LEU A 244 3.38 6.71 -21.49
CA LEU A 244 2.59 6.88 -20.28
C LEU A 244 1.99 8.29 -20.29
N LYS A 245 0.66 8.37 -20.42
CA LYS A 245 -0.07 9.66 -20.44
C LYS A 245 -0.56 10.11 -19.07
N ARG A 246 -0.57 9.21 -18.10
CA ARG A 246 -1.03 9.46 -16.74
C ARG A 246 -0.04 8.86 -15.75
N ARG A 247 0.19 9.56 -14.63
CA ARG A 247 1.16 9.17 -13.61
C ARG A 247 0.65 9.56 -12.23
N MET A 248 1.04 8.83 -11.22
CA MET A 248 0.70 9.16 -9.83
C MET A 248 1.63 10.25 -9.30
N TYR A 249 1.02 11.23 -8.65
CA TYR A 249 1.67 12.33 -7.97
C TYR A 249 1.23 12.36 -6.51
N ARG A 250 2.07 12.91 -5.64
CA ARG A 250 1.68 13.32 -4.30
C ARG A 250 1.26 14.78 -4.36
N ILE A 251 0.14 15.09 -3.73
CA ILE A 251 -0.46 16.42 -3.74
C ILE A 251 -0.93 16.82 -2.35
N HIS A 252 -1.07 18.12 -2.14
CA HIS A 252 -1.78 18.71 -1.02
C HIS A 252 -3.06 19.40 -1.53
N LEU A 253 -4.10 19.34 -0.70
CA LEU A 253 -5.42 19.94 -0.93
C LEU A 253 -5.80 20.75 0.31
N ASP A 254 -5.95 22.05 0.15
CA ASP A 254 -6.48 22.93 1.19
C ASP A 254 -8.01 22.87 1.17
N THR A 255 -8.55 21.96 1.98
CA THR A 255 -9.98 21.70 2.12
C THR A 255 -10.29 21.14 3.50
N ASP A 256 -11.49 21.43 4.01
CA ASP A 256 -11.99 20.86 5.27
C ASP A 256 -12.64 19.48 5.07
N GLU A 257 -13.04 19.15 3.83
CA GLU A 257 -13.69 17.88 3.50
C GLU A 257 -12.67 16.86 2.98
N PRO A 258 -12.69 15.59 3.50
CA PRO A 258 -11.78 14.56 3.03
C PRO A 258 -12.04 14.21 1.56
N PRO A 259 -11.02 14.30 0.68
CA PRO A 259 -11.15 13.88 -0.70
C PRO A 259 -11.50 12.39 -0.79
N ALA A 260 -12.61 12.07 -1.47
CA ALA A 260 -13.00 10.68 -1.63
C ALA A 260 -12.03 9.92 -2.54
N ARG A 261 -11.75 8.65 -2.23
CA ARG A 261 -11.04 7.75 -3.13
C ARG A 261 -11.80 7.61 -4.44
N GLY A 262 -11.09 7.62 -5.56
CA GLY A 262 -11.69 7.61 -6.89
C GLY A 262 -12.29 8.95 -7.34
N ALA A 263 -12.31 9.99 -6.50
CA ALA A 263 -12.81 11.32 -6.87
C ALA A 263 -12.08 11.84 -8.12
N GLU A 264 -12.84 12.46 -9.00
CA GLU A 264 -12.32 12.98 -10.26
C GLU A 264 -11.54 14.27 -10.04
N VAL A 265 -10.53 14.47 -10.88
CA VAL A 265 -9.74 15.70 -10.94
C VAL A 265 -10.04 16.37 -12.26
N PHE A 266 -10.37 17.65 -12.19
CA PHE A 266 -10.66 18.52 -13.31
C PHE A 266 -9.42 19.32 -13.75
N SER A 267 -9.31 19.60 -15.04
CA SER A 267 -8.35 20.55 -15.61
C SER A 267 -8.97 21.23 -16.82
N PRO A 268 -8.97 22.56 -16.89
CA PRO A 268 -9.44 23.29 -18.07
C PRO A 268 -8.65 22.96 -19.33
N SER A 269 -7.37 22.62 -19.20
CA SER A 269 -6.49 22.26 -20.30
C SER A 269 -6.63 20.80 -20.75
N SER A 270 -7.46 19.99 -20.07
CA SER A 270 -7.65 18.58 -20.44
C SER A 270 -8.54 18.45 -21.67
N GLU A 271 -7.98 17.99 -22.77
CA GLU A 271 -8.73 17.68 -24.01
C GLU A 271 -9.51 16.36 -23.93
N SER A 272 -9.33 15.57 -22.85
CA SER A 272 -9.97 14.27 -22.70
C SER A 272 -11.31 14.40 -21.99
N GLY A 273 -12.39 13.94 -22.59
CA GLY A 273 -13.71 13.85 -21.96
C GLY A 273 -13.78 12.87 -20.77
N GLN A 274 -12.64 12.38 -20.27
CA GLN A 274 -12.52 11.41 -19.17
C GLN A 274 -11.95 12.05 -17.87
N GLY A 275 -11.97 13.37 -17.75
CA GLY A 275 -11.34 14.07 -16.63
C GLY A 275 -9.79 14.04 -16.67
N ALA A 276 -9.15 14.88 -15.87
CA ALA A 276 -7.70 15.01 -15.82
C ALA A 276 -7.02 13.97 -14.92
N GLY A 277 -7.77 13.33 -14.03
CA GLY A 277 -7.22 12.31 -13.12
C GLY A 277 -8.21 11.82 -12.09
N ARG A 278 -7.67 11.05 -11.12
CA ARG A 278 -8.44 10.52 -9.97
C ARG A 278 -7.58 10.42 -8.73
N ILE A 279 -8.19 10.69 -7.57
CA ILE A 279 -7.60 10.45 -6.25
C ILE A 279 -7.43 8.93 -6.05
N VAL A 280 -6.26 8.51 -5.60
CA VAL A 280 -5.95 7.13 -5.21
C VAL A 280 -6.26 6.90 -3.74
N ASP A 281 -5.69 7.75 -2.90
CA ASP A 281 -5.91 7.78 -1.44
C ASP A 281 -5.65 9.18 -0.90
N ALA A 282 -6.25 9.51 0.24
CA ALA A 282 -6.07 10.79 0.92
C ALA A 282 -6.10 10.62 2.43
N ALA A 283 -5.32 11.43 3.14
CA ALA A 283 -5.28 11.44 4.59
C ALA A 283 -5.08 12.87 5.12
N PRO A 284 -5.56 13.18 6.33
CA PRO A 284 -5.38 14.49 6.95
C PRO A 284 -3.90 14.87 7.05
N SER A 285 -3.57 16.09 6.64
CA SER A 285 -2.22 16.64 6.79
C SER A 285 -2.05 17.28 8.17
N PRO A 286 -0.89 17.11 8.83
CA PRO A 286 -0.60 17.82 10.08
C PRO A 286 -0.52 19.34 9.91
N ASP A 287 -0.28 19.79 8.68
CA ASP A 287 -0.18 21.22 8.32
C ASP A 287 -1.54 21.84 7.92
N GLY A 288 -2.63 21.08 8.08
CA GLY A 288 -4.00 21.44 7.64
C GLY A 288 -4.34 20.84 6.28
N GLY A 289 -5.63 20.74 5.97
CA GLY A 289 -6.11 20.09 4.76
C GLY A 289 -5.75 18.62 4.65
N PHE A 290 -5.48 18.14 3.43
CA PHE A 290 -5.20 16.74 3.15
C PHE A 290 -3.99 16.57 2.23
N GLU A 291 -3.20 15.54 2.50
CA GLU A 291 -2.26 15.01 1.53
C GLU A 291 -2.89 13.82 0.80
N ALA A 292 -2.60 13.69 -0.50
CA ALA A 292 -3.18 12.61 -1.30
C ALA A 292 -2.19 12.08 -2.34
N LEU A 293 -2.42 10.84 -2.78
CA LEU A 293 -1.91 10.32 -4.04
C LEU A 293 -3.00 10.45 -5.10
N ALA A 294 -2.65 10.98 -6.26
CA ALA A 294 -3.56 11.14 -7.38
C ALA A 294 -2.90 10.71 -8.69
N VAL A 295 -3.59 9.89 -9.47
CA VAL A 295 -3.17 9.58 -10.84
C VAL A 295 -3.70 10.66 -11.77
N LEU A 296 -2.80 11.45 -12.34
CA LEU A 296 -3.10 12.65 -13.13
C LEU A 296 -2.56 12.52 -14.56
N GLN A 297 -3.20 13.20 -15.48
CA GLN A 297 -2.69 13.43 -16.83
C GLN A 297 -1.39 14.22 -16.77
N ILE A 298 -0.32 13.75 -17.40
CA ILE A 298 1.01 14.37 -17.32
C ILE A 298 0.96 15.80 -17.89
N SER A 299 0.30 16.01 -19.04
CA SER A 299 0.16 17.34 -19.64
C SER A 299 -0.60 18.33 -18.74
N SER A 300 -1.65 17.89 -18.03
CA SER A 300 -2.39 18.74 -17.11
C SER A 300 -1.60 19.02 -15.83
N ALA A 301 -0.80 18.04 -15.35
CA ALA A 301 0.11 18.27 -14.25
C ALA A 301 1.20 19.30 -14.58
N GLU A 302 1.73 19.29 -15.81
CA GLU A 302 2.68 20.28 -16.31
C GLU A 302 2.04 21.67 -16.46
N ALA A 303 0.75 21.75 -16.86
CA ALA A 303 0.01 22.99 -16.94
C ALA A 303 -0.32 23.58 -15.55
N ASN A 304 -0.27 22.75 -14.49
CA ASN A 304 -0.50 23.15 -13.09
C ASN A 304 -1.86 23.84 -12.86
N ASP A 305 -2.91 23.38 -13.54
CA ASP A 305 -4.27 23.95 -13.51
C ASP A 305 -5.33 23.01 -12.94
N LEU A 306 -4.88 22.01 -12.18
CA LEU A 306 -5.69 20.92 -11.66
C LEU A 306 -6.51 21.32 -10.43
N ARG A 307 -7.76 20.86 -10.39
CA ARG A 307 -8.70 21.06 -9.28
C ARG A 307 -9.44 19.78 -8.93
N LEU A 308 -9.80 19.61 -7.67
CA LEU A 308 -10.59 18.46 -7.22
C LEU A 308 -12.05 18.66 -7.65
N GLY A 309 -12.63 17.65 -8.27
CA GLY A 309 -14.03 17.62 -8.67
C GLY A 309 -14.33 18.43 -9.94
N ASP A 310 -14.40 19.74 -9.83
CA ASP A 310 -14.79 20.64 -10.92
C ASP A 310 -13.95 21.92 -10.99
N ALA A 311 -14.38 22.88 -11.80
CA ALA A 311 -13.64 24.15 -12.04
C ALA A 311 -13.53 25.04 -10.80
N ASP A 312 -14.45 24.91 -9.86
CA ASP A 312 -14.50 25.72 -8.63
C ASP A 312 -13.91 24.96 -7.43
N GLY A 313 -13.54 23.70 -7.62
CA GLY A 313 -12.96 22.85 -6.59
C GLY A 313 -11.59 23.32 -6.09
N PRO A 314 -11.09 22.77 -4.96
CA PRO A 314 -9.77 23.08 -4.41
C PRO A 314 -8.66 22.81 -5.43
N ALA A 315 -7.68 23.73 -5.51
CA ALA A 315 -6.51 23.53 -6.34
C ALA A 315 -5.60 22.42 -5.78
N LEU A 316 -4.95 21.69 -6.66
CA LEU A 316 -3.98 20.68 -6.29
C LEU A 316 -2.59 21.32 -6.20
N GLU A 317 -1.93 21.22 -5.04
CA GLU A 317 -0.54 21.61 -4.86
C GLU A 317 0.37 20.39 -4.91
N PHE A 318 1.38 20.38 -5.79
CA PHE A 318 2.26 19.24 -5.96
C PHE A 318 3.28 19.14 -4.82
N LEU A 319 3.38 17.96 -4.24
CA LEU A 319 4.38 17.60 -3.24
C LEU A 319 5.40 16.61 -3.83
N ARG A 320 6.60 16.60 -3.24
CA ARG A 320 7.67 15.70 -3.70
C ARG A 320 7.39 14.25 -3.30
N LEU A 321 7.55 13.32 -4.24
CA LEU A 321 7.66 11.88 -4.00
C LEU A 321 9.09 11.51 -3.59
N PRO A 322 9.29 10.41 -2.83
CA PRO A 322 10.64 9.99 -2.40
C PRO A 322 11.47 9.37 -3.53
N TYR A 323 10.86 9.13 -4.69
CA TYR A 323 11.51 8.61 -5.90
C TYR A 323 11.36 9.57 -7.08
N ALA A 324 12.31 9.52 -8.00
CA ALA A 324 12.28 10.34 -9.21
C ALA A 324 11.50 9.64 -10.35
N PHE A 325 10.95 10.44 -11.22
CA PHE A 325 10.43 9.95 -12.49
C PHE A 325 11.57 9.76 -13.49
N PRO A 326 11.52 8.74 -14.37
CA PRO A 326 12.47 8.62 -15.47
C PRO A 326 12.46 9.90 -16.31
N SER A 327 13.65 10.32 -16.76
CA SER A 327 13.77 11.40 -17.74
C SER A 327 13.10 10.97 -19.05
N THR A 328 12.49 11.92 -19.74
CA THR A 328 11.85 11.67 -21.06
C THR A 328 12.88 11.39 -22.18
N GLU A 329 14.17 11.33 -21.85
CA GLU A 329 15.29 11.15 -22.80
C GLU A 329 15.94 9.75 -22.73
N ASP A 330 15.42 8.81 -21.90
CA ASP A 330 15.92 7.43 -21.78
C ASP A 330 15.01 6.39 -22.45
#